data_391bf648449f1f71a53cb29c9084361c
#
_entry.id   391bf648449f1f71a53cb29c9084361c
#
_cell.length_a   1.000
_cell.length_b   1.000
_cell.length_c   1.000
_cell.angle_alpha   90.00
_cell.angle_beta   90.00
_cell.angle_gamma   90.00
#
_symmetry.space_group_name_H-M   'P 1'
#
loop_
_entity.id
_entity.type
_entity.pdbx_description
1 polymer ?
#
loop_
_entity_poly.entity_id
_entity_poly.type
_entity_poly.pdbx_seq_one_letter_code
_entity_poly.pdbx_strand_id
1 'polypeptide(L)'
;MRALRPKFVVGIGGSAGGLNAYKALLDAMPADSGMAFVVVSHLLPTANSQLAEILSRHTKMPVSVARAAMPVLPNHVYVCPPNADLLVENYNFKIVSPRTKRNVAVDLLFASLADAVGVRAVGIVLSGYDGDGTEGCRQIKAKGGITFAQDESADVGDMPLSAQAAGCVDFVLPPDEISRRLQEIGNRFGM
;
A
#
# COMPACT_ATOMS: atom_id res chain seq x y z
N MET A 1 -4.12 27.13 -8.80
CA MET A 1 -4.56 26.28 -7.67
C MET A 1 -3.54 25.17 -7.46
N ARG A 2 -2.95 25.08 -6.28
CA ARG A 2 -2.05 23.97 -5.96
C ARG A 2 -2.88 22.68 -5.89
N ALA A 3 -2.55 21.67 -6.69
CA ALA A 3 -3.24 20.38 -6.63
C ALA A 3 -3.22 19.85 -5.19
N LEU A 4 -4.36 19.36 -4.71
CA LEU A 4 -4.50 18.81 -3.36
C LEU A 4 -3.65 17.52 -3.27
N ARG A 5 -2.57 17.56 -2.51
CA ARG A 5 -1.66 16.43 -2.35
C ARG A 5 -1.95 15.70 -1.03
N PRO A 6 -1.92 14.36 -1.04
CA PRO A 6 -2.08 13.59 0.20
C PRO A 6 -0.92 13.86 1.18
N LYS A 7 -1.22 13.76 2.47
CA LYS A 7 -0.21 13.84 3.55
C LYS A 7 0.82 12.73 3.40
N PHE A 8 0.35 11.52 3.17
CA PHE A 8 1.14 10.34 2.85
C PHE A 8 0.52 9.60 1.67
N VAL A 9 1.35 8.94 0.90
CA VAL A 9 0.92 7.93 -0.07
C VAL A 9 1.30 6.57 0.50
N VAL A 10 0.30 5.78 0.81
CA VAL A 10 0.43 4.50 1.52
C VAL A 10 0.30 3.36 0.53
N GLY A 11 1.41 2.70 0.24
CA GLY A 11 1.42 1.46 -0.53
C GLY A 11 1.11 0.27 0.38
N ILE A 12 0.20 -0.58 -0.03
CA ILE A 12 -0.22 -1.78 0.71
C ILE A 12 -0.02 -2.98 -0.19
N GLY A 13 0.84 -3.89 0.22
CA GLY A 13 1.13 -5.13 -0.49
C GLY A 13 0.71 -6.35 0.29
N GLY A 14 0.16 -7.33 -0.41
CA GLY A 14 -0.25 -8.61 0.15
C GLY A 14 -0.54 -9.62 -0.94
N SER A 15 -0.87 -10.84 -0.50
CA SER A 15 -1.16 -11.97 -1.37
C SER A 15 -2.16 -12.90 -0.66
N ALA A 16 -1.82 -14.18 -0.49
CA ALA A 16 -2.67 -15.13 0.23
C ALA A 16 -2.97 -14.65 1.67
N GLY A 17 -4.23 -14.68 2.06
CA GLY A 17 -4.68 -14.17 3.36
C GLY A 17 -4.73 -12.64 3.46
N GLY A 18 -4.31 -11.91 2.43
CA GLY A 18 -4.27 -10.45 2.43
C GLY A 18 -5.63 -9.79 2.49
N LEU A 19 -6.67 -10.41 1.93
CA LEU A 19 -8.01 -9.79 1.87
C LEU A 19 -8.55 -9.41 3.24
N ASN A 20 -8.46 -10.29 4.23
CA ASN A 20 -8.91 -10.00 5.59
C ASN A 20 -8.07 -8.89 6.22
N ALA A 21 -6.77 -8.86 5.94
CA ALA A 21 -5.88 -7.80 6.42
C ALA A 21 -6.23 -6.43 5.79
N TYR A 22 -6.49 -6.38 4.49
CA TYR A 22 -6.95 -5.14 3.83
C TYR A 22 -8.25 -4.61 4.45
N LYS A 23 -9.23 -5.49 4.65
CA LYS A 23 -10.51 -5.13 5.27
C LYS A 23 -10.31 -4.55 6.66
N ALA A 24 -9.56 -5.23 7.53
CA ALA A 24 -9.31 -4.79 8.89
C ALA A 24 -8.58 -3.44 8.95
N LEU A 25 -7.61 -3.22 8.06
CA LEU A 25 -6.89 -1.97 7.95
C LEU A 25 -7.83 -0.82 7.55
N LEU A 26 -8.66 -1.04 6.53
CA LEU A 26 -9.60 -0.01 6.03
C LEU A 26 -10.75 0.24 7.00
N ASP A 27 -11.29 -0.79 7.66
CA ASP A 27 -12.32 -0.64 8.69
C ASP A 27 -11.88 0.29 9.83
N ALA A 28 -10.59 0.28 10.17
CA ALA A 28 -10.01 1.09 11.23
C ALA A 28 -9.53 2.48 10.78
N MET A 29 -9.50 2.75 9.46
CA MET A 29 -8.99 4.01 8.90
C MET A 29 -10.14 5.00 8.65
N PRO A 30 -10.10 6.22 9.22
CA PRO A 30 -11.10 7.23 8.93
C PRO A 30 -11.00 7.72 7.48
N ALA A 31 -12.16 8.12 6.93
CA ALA A 31 -12.26 8.55 5.53
C ALA A 31 -11.63 9.93 5.26
N ASP A 32 -11.29 10.67 6.30
CA ASP A 32 -10.74 12.03 6.24
C ASP A 32 -9.29 12.12 6.74
N SER A 33 -8.56 11.02 6.68
CA SER A 33 -7.16 10.95 7.13
C SER A 33 -6.21 11.89 6.39
N GLY A 34 -6.59 12.34 5.21
CA GLY A 34 -5.73 13.14 4.32
C GLY A 34 -4.69 12.30 3.54
N MET A 35 -4.74 10.99 3.66
CA MET A 35 -3.82 10.06 3.00
C MET A 35 -4.44 9.44 1.75
N ALA A 36 -3.59 8.96 0.84
CA ALA A 36 -3.98 8.11 -0.28
C ALA A 36 -3.49 6.69 -0.05
N PHE A 37 -4.31 5.71 -0.40
CA PHE A 37 -4.01 4.30 -0.21
C PHE A 37 -3.95 3.59 -1.56
N VAL A 38 -2.90 2.81 -1.79
CA VAL A 38 -2.68 2.09 -3.05
C VAL A 38 -2.45 0.61 -2.73
N VAL A 39 -3.37 -0.24 -3.14
CA VAL A 39 -3.36 -1.68 -2.84
C VAL A 39 -2.84 -2.46 -4.04
N VAL A 40 -1.80 -3.24 -3.84
CA VAL A 40 -1.27 -4.22 -4.78
C VAL A 40 -1.39 -5.61 -4.18
N SER A 41 -2.09 -6.49 -4.86
CA SER A 41 -2.28 -7.88 -4.44
C SER A 41 -1.87 -8.85 -5.54
N HIS A 42 -1.21 -9.94 -5.16
CA HIS A 42 -0.81 -11.01 -6.09
C HIS A 42 -1.99 -11.93 -6.51
N LEU A 43 -3.22 -11.52 -6.26
CA LEU A 43 -4.40 -12.30 -6.63
C LEU A 43 -4.43 -12.60 -8.14
N LEU A 44 -5.05 -13.70 -8.49
CA LEU A 44 -5.28 -14.08 -9.89
C LEU A 44 -6.02 -12.97 -10.64
N PRO A 45 -5.76 -12.77 -11.94
CA PRO A 45 -6.35 -11.69 -12.73
C PRO A 45 -7.88 -11.60 -12.65
N THR A 46 -8.56 -12.74 -12.51
CA THR A 46 -10.03 -12.83 -12.36
C THR A 46 -10.52 -12.38 -10.98
N ALA A 47 -9.71 -12.53 -9.92
CA ALA A 47 -10.07 -12.14 -8.57
C ALA A 47 -9.84 -10.64 -8.33
N ASN A 48 -8.89 -10.01 -9.01
CA ASN A 48 -8.60 -8.57 -8.88
C ASN A 48 -9.75 -7.67 -9.34
N SER A 49 -10.58 -8.12 -10.28
CA SER A 49 -11.72 -7.34 -10.77
C SER A 49 -12.78 -7.06 -9.67
N GLN A 50 -12.82 -7.87 -8.61
CA GLN A 50 -13.77 -7.74 -7.51
C GLN A 50 -13.18 -7.06 -6.27
N LEU A 51 -11.86 -6.91 -6.19
CA LEU A 51 -11.21 -6.38 -4.99
C LEU A 51 -11.66 -4.95 -4.67
N ALA A 52 -11.72 -4.08 -5.65
CA ALA A 52 -12.18 -2.71 -5.45
C ALA A 52 -13.62 -2.66 -4.90
N GLU A 53 -14.52 -3.48 -5.44
CA GLU A 53 -15.90 -3.57 -4.96
C GLU A 53 -15.96 -4.10 -3.52
N ILE A 54 -15.20 -5.14 -3.20
CA ILE A 54 -15.13 -5.70 -1.86
C ILE A 54 -14.63 -4.64 -0.87
N LEU A 55 -13.52 -3.97 -1.19
CA LEU A 55 -12.93 -2.97 -0.30
C LEU A 55 -13.82 -1.73 -0.13
N SER A 56 -14.63 -1.39 -1.11
CA SER A 56 -15.57 -0.26 -1.01
C SER A 56 -16.61 -0.42 0.11
N ARG A 57 -16.84 -1.64 0.57
CA ARG A 57 -17.72 -1.94 1.70
C ARG A 57 -17.06 -1.75 3.07
N HIS A 58 -15.74 -1.56 3.09
CA HIS A 58 -14.92 -1.44 4.30
C HIS A 58 -14.37 -0.03 4.52
N THR A 59 -14.79 0.93 3.72
CA THR A 59 -14.40 2.33 3.87
C THR A 59 -15.44 3.25 3.25
N LYS A 60 -15.54 4.47 3.76
CA LYS A 60 -16.32 5.54 3.14
C LYS A 60 -15.53 6.33 2.09
N MET A 61 -14.24 6.09 1.98
CA MET A 61 -13.42 6.67 0.91
C MET A 61 -13.83 6.11 -0.45
N PRO A 62 -13.78 6.89 -1.55
CA PRO A 62 -13.90 6.35 -2.90
C PRO A 62 -12.83 5.28 -3.15
N VAL A 63 -13.25 4.12 -3.67
CA VAL A 63 -12.37 3.01 -4.05
C VAL A 63 -12.48 2.80 -5.56
N SER A 64 -11.37 2.84 -6.26
CA SER A 64 -11.35 2.65 -7.71
C SER A 64 -10.13 1.86 -8.16
N VAL A 65 -10.24 1.21 -9.31
CA VAL A 65 -9.10 0.61 -10.00
C VAL A 65 -8.27 1.74 -10.61
N ALA A 66 -6.97 1.74 -10.34
CA ALA A 66 -6.05 2.75 -10.87
C ALA A 66 -5.97 2.69 -12.40
N ARG A 67 -5.88 3.85 -13.04
CA ARG A 67 -5.70 4.01 -14.49
C ARG A 67 -4.51 4.92 -14.77
N ALA A 68 -3.92 4.77 -15.96
CA ALA A 68 -2.82 5.61 -16.39
C ALA A 68 -3.18 7.10 -16.35
N ALA A 69 -2.26 7.91 -15.86
CA ALA A 69 -2.39 9.35 -15.67
C ALA A 69 -3.48 9.81 -14.68
N MET A 70 -4.13 8.87 -13.96
CA MET A 70 -5.07 9.21 -12.90
C MET A 70 -4.31 9.85 -11.73
N PRO A 71 -4.78 10.98 -11.18
CA PRO A 71 -4.11 11.63 -10.05
C PRO A 71 -4.28 10.84 -8.75
N VAL A 72 -3.26 10.86 -7.91
CA VAL A 72 -3.29 10.31 -6.56
C VAL A 72 -3.84 11.38 -5.61
N LEU A 73 -5.08 11.24 -5.21
CA LEU A 73 -5.80 12.22 -4.39
C LEU A 73 -5.87 11.77 -2.92
N PRO A 74 -5.90 12.72 -1.95
CA PRO A 74 -6.12 12.37 -0.56
C PRO A 74 -7.51 11.77 -0.35
N ASN A 75 -7.64 10.93 0.66
CA ASN A 75 -8.89 10.28 1.06
C ASN A 75 -9.48 9.38 -0.05
N HIS A 76 -8.61 8.72 -0.80
CA HIS A 76 -8.97 7.76 -1.84
C HIS A 76 -8.21 6.45 -1.65
N VAL A 77 -8.84 5.36 -2.05
CA VAL A 77 -8.24 4.03 -2.15
C VAL A 77 -8.18 3.61 -3.61
N TYR A 78 -7.02 3.20 -4.05
CA TYR A 78 -6.76 2.73 -5.40
C TYR A 78 -6.32 1.28 -5.38
N VAL A 79 -6.78 0.50 -6.33
CA VAL A 79 -6.43 -0.91 -6.48
C VAL A 79 -5.67 -1.10 -7.79
N CYS A 80 -4.57 -1.82 -7.75
CA CYS A 80 -3.80 -2.18 -8.94
C CYS A 80 -4.67 -2.97 -9.93
N PRO A 81 -4.69 -2.60 -11.22
CA PRO A 81 -5.40 -3.38 -12.22
C PRO A 81 -4.78 -4.77 -12.40
N PRO A 82 -5.56 -5.75 -12.89
CA PRO A 82 -5.05 -7.10 -13.09
C PRO A 82 -3.92 -7.14 -14.14
N ASN A 83 -2.98 -8.05 -13.95
CA ASN A 83 -1.82 -8.26 -14.84
C ASN A 83 -1.07 -6.98 -15.19
N ALA A 84 -0.83 -6.14 -14.20
CA ALA A 84 -0.14 -4.87 -14.39
C ALA A 84 0.81 -4.58 -13.23
N ASP A 85 1.83 -3.78 -13.49
CA ASP A 85 2.63 -3.10 -12.49
C ASP A 85 2.10 -1.66 -12.35
N LEU A 86 1.93 -1.23 -11.11
CA LEU A 86 1.42 0.09 -10.77
C LEU A 86 2.51 0.92 -10.11
N LEU A 87 2.82 2.06 -10.69
CA LEU A 87 3.82 2.99 -10.19
C LEU A 87 3.19 4.37 -9.99
N VAL A 88 3.83 5.19 -9.18
CA VAL A 88 3.46 6.59 -8.97
C VAL A 88 4.60 7.48 -9.45
N GLU A 89 4.28 8.41 -10.34
CA GLU A 89 5.21 9.44 -10.84
C GLU A 89 4.52 10.80 -10.77
N ASN A 90 5.13 11.78 -10.11
CA ASN A 90 4.56 13.14 -9.98
C ASN A 90 3.10 13.17 -9.48
N TYR A 91 2.77 12.34 -8.50
CA TYR A 91 1.40 12.17 -7.97
C TYR A 91 0.36 11.71 -8.99
N ASN A 92 0.79 11.01 -10.05
CA ASN A 92 -0.09 10.36 -11.02
C ASN A 92 0.31 8.89 -11.15
N PHE A 93 -0.65 8.04 -11.51
CA PHE A 93 -0.38 6.64 -11.76
C PHE A 93 0.24 6.41 -13.12
N LYS A 94 1.24 5.54 -13.15
CA LYS A 94 1.78 4.91 -14.35
C LYS A 94 1.49 3.42 -14.27
N ILE A 95 1.01 2.86 -15.37
CA ILE A 95 0.66 1.45 -15.47
C ILE A 95 1.49 0.81 -16.56
N VAL A 96 2.13 -0.31 -16.21
CA VAL A 96 2.86 -1.16 -17.15
C VAL A 96 2.10 -2.48 -17.26
N SER A 97 1.54 -2.74 -18.43
CA SER A 97 0.77 -3.95 -18.71
C SER A 97 1.23 -4.57 -20.05
N PRO A 98 1.43 -5.89 -20.11
CA PRO A 98 1.37 -6.85 -18.99
C PRO A 98 2.47 -6.59 -17.95
N ARG A 99 2.34 -7.16 -16.74
CA ARG A 99 3.37 -7.02 -15.69
C ARG A 99 4.71 -7.61 -16.16
N THR A 100 5.81 -6.99 -15.75
CA THR A 100 7.15 -7.32 -16.24
C THR A 100 7.70 -8.60 -15.64
N LYS A 101 7.43 -8.85 -14.36
CA LYS A 101 7.88 -10.05 -13.63
C LYS A 101 6.83 -10.51 -12.62
N ARG A 102 6.93 -11.77 -12.20
CA ARG A 102 6.14 -12.31 -11.10
C ARG A 102 6.71 -11.84 -9.75
N ASN A 103 5.82 -11.61 -8.79
CA ASN A 103 6.15 -11.40 -7.37
C ASN A 103 7.14 -10.26 -7.10
N VAL A 104 7.05 -9.18 -7.87
CA VAL A 104 7.80 -7.93 -7.67
C VAL A 104 6.92 -6.69 -7.74
N ALA A 105 5.61 -6.87 -7.86
CA ALA A 105 4.67 -5.75 -8.03
C ALA A 105 4.65 -4.82 -6.81
N VAL A 106 4.80 -5.36 -5.61
CA VAL A 106 4.86 -4.58 -4.37
C VAL A 106 6.19 -3.80 -4.32
N ASP A 107 7.31 -4.45 -4.62
CA ASP A 107 8.62 -3.78 -4.69
C ASP A 107 8.62 -2.63 -5.69
N LEU A 108 8.02 -2.82 -6.86
CA LEU A 108 7.95 -1.78 -7.90
C LEU A 108 7.11 -0.59 -7.45
N LEU A 109 5.95 -0.82 -6.84
CA LEU A 109 5.14 0.26 -6.27
C LEU A 109 5.93 1.01 -5.19
N PHE A 110 6.48 0.31 -4.22
CA PHE A 110 7.20 0.92 -3.09
C PHE A 110 8.41 1.72 -3.55
N ALA A 111 9.18 1.20 -4.50
CA ALA A 111 10.30 1.91 -5.10
C ALA A 111 9.85 3.22 -5.76
N SER A 112 8.75 3.18 -6.52
CA SER A 112 8.20 4.38 -7.15
C SER A 112 7.70 5.40 -6.13
N LEU A 113 7.08 4.95 -5.02
CA LEU A 113 6.68 5.83 -3.93
C LEU A 113 7.87 6.50 -3.24
N ALA A 114 8.93 5.73 -2.98
CA ALA A 114 10.16 6.26 -2.39
C ALA A 114 10.73 7.40 -3.24
N ASP A 115 10.78 7.22 -4.55
CA ASP A 115 11.28 8.23 -5.48
C ASP A 115 10.32 9.42 -5.66
N ALA A 116 9.01 9.16 -5.76
CA ALA A 116 8.02 10.19 -6.07
C ALA A 116 7.68 11.09 -4.87
N VAL A 117 7.62 10.54 -3.66
CA VAL A 117 7.11 11.26 -2.49
C VAL A 117 8.03 11.24 -1.27
N GLY A 118 9.15 10.51 -1.32
CA GLY A 118 10.21 10.54 -0.31
C GLY A 118 9.70 10.26 1.11
N VAL A 119 9.88 11.20 2.02
CA VAL A 119 9.46 11.10 3.43
C VAL A 119 7.95 10.89 3.62
N ARG A 120 7.16 11.14 2.59
CA ARG A 120 5.70 10.92 2.60
C ARG A 120 5.31 9.52 2.09
N ALA A 121 6.28 8.68 1.74
CA ALA A 121 6.03 7.30 1.35
C ALA A 121 5.82 6.43 2.59
N VAL A 122 4.78 5.62 2.56
CA VAL A 122 4.52 4.57 3.55
C VAL A 122 4.37 3.24 2.82
N GLY A 123 5.07 2.22 3.30
CA GLY A 123 4.95 0.85 2.81
C GLY A 123 4.39 -0.05 3.90
N ILE A 124 3.35 -0.80 3.57
CA ILE A 124 2.72 -1.78 4.47
C ILE A 124 2.76 -3.15 3.80
N VAL A 125 3.44 -4.11 4.43
CA VAL A 125 3.53 -5.50 3.96
C VAL A 125 2.62 -6.38 4.81
N LEU A 126 1.58 -6.92 4.19
CA LEU A 126 0.58 -7.77 4.83
C LEU A 126 0.76 -9.24 4.42
N SER A 127 -0.13 -10.10 4.89
CA SER A 127 -0.13 -11.55 4.64
C SER A 127 0.13 -11.91 3.18
N GLY A 128 1.00 -12.88 2.95
CA GLY A 128 1.30 -13.41 1.62
C GLY A 128 2.51 -14.33 1.62
N TYR A 129 2.62 -15.12 0.55
CA TYR A 129 3.81 -15.93 0.25
C TYR A 129 4.92 -15.08 -0.36
N ASP A 130 6.16 -15.60 -0.34
CA ASP A 130 7.38 -15.01 -0.89
C ASP A 130 7.93 -13.77 -0.16
N GLY A 131 8.78 -13.02 -0.81
CA GLY A 131 9.48 -11.88 -0.22
C GLY A 131 9.20 -10.54 -0.91
N ASP A 132 8.17 -10.46 -1.75
CA ASP A 132 7.82 -9.19 -2.40
C ASP A 132 7.48 -8.11 -1.37
N GLY A 133 7.95 -6.91 -1.59
CA GLY A 133 7.84 -5.78 -0.67
C GLY A 133 9.08 -5.56 0.22
N THR A 134 9.93 -6.54 0.38
CA THR A 134 11.15 -6.42 1.20
C THR A 134 12.12 -5.39 0.64
N GLU A 135 12.48 -5.50 -0.64
CA GLU A 135 13.37 -4.53 -1.29
C GLU A 135 12.71 -3.16 -1.39
N GLY A 136 11.42 -3.11 -1.67
CA GLY A 136 10.66 -1.86 -1.67
C GLY A 136 10.66 -1.16 -0.31
N CYS A 137 10.54 -1.89 0.79
CA CYS A 137 10.68 -1.35 2.15
C CYS A 137 12.06 -0.73 2.38
N ARG A 138 13.13 -1.38 1.93
CA ARG A 138 14.48 -0.80 2.02
C ARG A 138 14.55 0.55 1.32
N GLN A 139 13.98 0.66 0.14
CA GLN A 139 13.99 1.90 -0.65
C GLN A 139 13.15 3.00 0.02
N ILE A 140 11.99 2.67 0.56
CA ILE A 140 11.19 3.62 1.35
C ILE A 140 11.98 4.13 2.56
N LYS A 141 12.62 3.23 3.30
CA LYS A 141 13.46 3.61 4.45
C LYS A 141 14.63 4.49 4.03
N ALA A 142 15.30 4.17 2.94
CA ALA A 142 16.44 4.95 2.43
C ALA A 142 16.06 6.40 2.06
N LYS A 143 14.79 6.64 1.72
CA LYS A 143 14.24 7.97 1.41
C LYS A 143 13.58 8.66 2.61
N GLY A 144 13.67 8.08 3.80
CA GLY A 144 13.11 8.64 5.03
C GLY A 144 11.62 8.38 5.22
N GLY A 145 11.03 7.48 4.45
CA GLY A 145 9.64 7.03 4.62
C GLY A 145 9.46 6.05 5.77
N ILE A 146 8.25 5.57 5.94
CA ILE A 146 7.82 4.73 7.05
C ILE A 146 7.37 3.37 6.55
N THR A 147 7.73 2.30 7.27
CA THR A 147 7.38 0.93 6.89
C THR A 147 6.71 0.18 8.04
N PHE A 148 5.71 -0.61 7.66
CA PHE A 148 4.96 -1.50 8.54
C PHE A 148 4.95 -2.91 7.99
N ALA A 149 4.93 -3.89 8.86
CA ALA A 149 4.65 -5.28 8.53
C ALA A 149 3.55 -5.83 9.46
N GLN A 150 2.71 -6.68 8.91
CA GLN A 150 1.74 -7.41 9.72
C GLN A 150 2.49 -8.34 10.68
N ASP A 151 2.00 -8.45 11.88
CA ASP A 151 2.52 -9.34 12.92
C ASP A 151 2.09 -10.80 12.69
N GLU A 152 2.16 -11.63 13.73
CA GLU A 152 1.76 -13.03 13.72
C GLU A 152 0.28 -13.28 13.42
N SER A 153 -0.55 -12.23 13.34
CA SER A 153 -1.94 -12.34 12.89
C SER A 153 -2.06 -12.64 11.39
N ALA A 154 -0.96 -12.56 10.63
CA ALA A 154 -0.97 -12.91 9.22
C ALA A 154 -1.29 -14.41 9.00
N ASP A 155 -2.28 -14.69 8.14
CA ASP A 155 -2.59 -16.07 7.75
C ASP A 155 -1.40 -16.75 7.07
N VAL A 156 -0.65 -16.00 6.26
CA VAL A 156 0.61 -16.43 5.66
C VAL A 156 1.69 -15.39 5.95
N GLY A 157 2.64 -15.78 6.79
CA GLY A 157 3.63 -14.87 7.36
C GLY A 157 4.84 -14.55 6.48
N ASP A 158 5.03 -15.19 5.32
CA ASP A 158 6.29 -15.11 4.56
C ASP A 158 6.66 -13.68 4.15
N MET A 159 5.73 -12.94 3.56
CA MET A 159 5.98 -11.56 3.13
C MET A 159 6.35 -10.63 4.29
N PRO A 160 5.53 -10.53 5.37
CA PRO A 160 5.88 -9.66 6.48
C PRO A 160 7.12 -10.11 7.24
N LEU A 161 7.37 -11.42 7.40
CA LEU A 161 8.57 -11.92 8.04
C LEU A 161 9.84 -11.67 7.22
N SER A 162 9.77 -11.77 5.89
CA SER A 162 10.88 -11.42 5.00
C SER A 162 11.32 -9.97 5.19
N ALA A 163 10.36 -9.04 5.21
CA ALA A 163 10.65 -7.63 5.44
C ALA A 163 11.25 -7.38 6.83
N GLN A 164 10.71 -8.02 7.87
CA GLN A 164 11.24 -7.94 9.23
C GLN A 164 12.68 -8.46 9.33
N ALA A 165 12.94 -9.64 8.75
CA ALA A 165 14.28 -10.26 8.75
C ALA A 165 15.33 -9.40 8.03
N ALA A 166 14.93 -8.62 7.05
CA ALA A 166 15.79 -7.68 6.34
C ALA A 166 16.12 -6.40 7.13
N GLY A 167 15.47 -6.18 8.29
CA GLY A 167 15.71 -5.02 9.14
C GLY A 167 15.19 -3.69 8.57
N CYS A 168 14.21 -3.74 7.66
CA CYS A 168 13.69 -2.56 6.99
C CYS A 168 12.25 -2.20 7.39
N VAL A 169 11.77 -2.71 8.53
CA VAL A 169 10.42 -2.45 9.05
C VAL A 169 10.49 -1.61 10.33
N ASP A 170 9.75 -0.51 10.37
CA ASP A 170 9.67 0.35 11.55
C ASP A 170 8.71 -0.21 12.61
N PHE A 171 7.57 -0.76 12.19
CA PHE A 171 6.52 -1.22 13.09
C PHE A 171 5.97 -2.58 12.64
N VAL A 172 5.80 -3.49 13.59
CA VAL A 172 5.19 -4.81 13.40
C VAL A 172 3.93 -4.87 14.24
N LEU A 173 2.75 -4.84 13.59
CA LEU A 173 1.46 -4.67 14.24
C LEU A 173 0.36 -5.44 13.50
N PRO A 174 -0.76 -5.78 14.15
CA PRO A 174 -1.95 -6.22 13.44
C PRO A 174 -2.55 -5.09 12.59
N PRO A 175 -3.31 -5.41 11.53
CA PRO A 175 -3.78 -4.41 10.55
C PRO A 175 -4.54 -3.22 11.12
N ASP A 176 -5.41 -3.43 12.08
CA ASP A 176 -6.17 -2.37 12.74
C ASP A 176 -5.28 -1.44 13.55
N GLU A 177 -4.23 -1.95 14.19
CA GLU A 177 -3.25 -1.14 14.92
C GLU A 177 -2.27 -0.42 13.98
N ILE A 178 -1.98 -0.99 12.81
CA ILE A 178 -1.25 -0.26 11.74
C ILE A 178 -2.02 1.02 11.40
N SER A 179 -3.32 0.92 11.20
CA SER A 179 -4.17 2.08 10.89
C SER A 179 -4.15 3.13 12.02
N ARG A 180 -4.26 2.70 13.27
CA ARG A 180 -4.21 3.62 14.41
C ARG A 180 -2.87 4.33 14.53
N ARG A 181 -1.76 3.59 14.40
CA ARG A 181 -0.42 4.16 14.44
C ARG A 181 -0.18 5.14 13.29
N LEU A 182 -0.64 4.80 12.11
CA LEU A 182 -0.52 5.67 10.94
C LEU A 182 -1.31 6.98 11.12
N GLN A 183 -2.49 6.92 11.73
CA GLN A 183 -3.27 8.10 12.09
C GLN A 183 -2.53 9.00 13.09
N GLU A 184 -1.93 8.42 14.12
CA GLU A 184 -1.12 9.17 15.11
C GLU A 184 0.05 9.89 14.43
N ILE A 185 0.74 9.21 13.52
CA ILE A 185 1.83 9.78 12.73
C ILE A 185 1.31 10.91 11.84
N GLY A 186 0.21 10.67 11.13
CA GLY A 186 -0.40 11.66 10.24
C GLY A 186 -0.89 12.93 10.97
N ASN A 187 -1.35 12.79 12.20
CA ASN A 187 -1.79 13.91 13.02
C ASN A 187 -0.61 14.79 13.52
N ARG A 188 0.56 14.20 13.67
CA ARG A 188 1.79 14.91 14.04
C ARG A 188 2.53 15.52 12.85
N PHE A 189 2.26 15.02 11.64
CA PHE A 189 2.91 15.46 10.42
C PHE A 189 2.26 16.75 9.91
N GLY A 190 2.92 17.88 10.13
CA GLY A 190 2.40 19.19 9.71
C GLY A 190 2.04 20.14 10.86
N MET A 191 2.39 19.77 12.10
CA MET A 191 2.39 20.70 13.22
C MET A 191 3.68 21.57 13.19
#